data_ca43ea25e0804cc39b0aaa31b557568b
#
_entry.id   ca43ea25e0804cc39b0aaa31b557568b
#
_cell.length_a   1.000
_cell.length_b   1.000
_cell.length_c   1.000
_cell.angle_alpha   90.00
_cell.angle_beta   90.00
_cell.angle_gamma   90.00
#
_symmetry.space_group_name_H-M   'P 1'
#
loop_
_entity.id
_entity.type
_entity.pdbx_description
1 polymer ?
#
loop_
_entity_poly.entity_id
_entity_poly.type
_entity_poly.pdbx_seq_one_letter_code
_entity_poly.pdbx_strand_id
1 'polypeptide(L)'
;MSKVFVHGNPETDAIWSDLVGELTDRGVDGIVLLSPPGFGSPSPDGWGATRSEYRDWLVRELESVVETSGGPVDIIGHDWGAGHVFGL
;
A
#
# COMPACT_ATOMS: atom_id res chain seq x y z
N MET A 1 -4.35 12.58 -9.02
CA MET A 1 -4.75 11.19 -8.76
C MET A 1 -3.71 10.51 -7.88
N SER A 2 -4.16 9.79 -6.86
CA SER A 2 -3.25 9.12 -5.94
C SER A 2 -2.66 7.85 -6.56
N LYS A 3 -1.39 7.58 -6.26
CA LYS A 3 -0.67 6.37 -6.65
C LYS A 3 -0.30 5.64 -5.38
N VAL A 4 -0.92 4.49 -5.15
CA VAL A 4 -0.79 3.73 -3.91
C VAL A 4 0.12 2.53 -4.14
N PHE A 5 1.20 2.45 -3.38
CA PHE A 5 2.21 1.40 -3.49
C PHE A 5 2.10 0.46 -2.30
N VAL A 6 1.97 -0.84 -2.57
CA VAL A 6 1.85 -1.88 -1.55
C VAL A 6 3.00 -2.86 -1.70
N HIS A 7 3.92 -2.87 -0.73
CA HIS A 7 5.08 -3.77 -0.76
C HIS A 7 4.72 -5.16 -0.23
N GLY A 8 5.66 -6.09 -0.35
CA GLY A 8 5.48 -7.46 0.09
C GLY A 8 6.12 -7.77 1.43
N ASN A 9 6.22 -9.04 1.69
CA ASN A 9 6.82 -9.62 2.89
C ASN A 9 8.15 -10.30 2.51
N PRO A 10 9.21 -10.14 3.26
CA PRO A 10 9.40 -9.39 4.50
C PRO A 10 9.94 -7.97 4.28
N GLU A 11 9.43 -7.28 3.28
CA GLU A 11 9.87 -5.95 2.88
C GLU A 11 9.31 -4.85 3.77
N THR A 12 9.75 -3.62 3.53
CA THR A 12 9.16 -2.41 4.07
C THR A 12 8.96 -1.42 2.92
N ASP A 13 8.36 -0.26 3.20
CA ASP A 13 8.18 0.77 2.18
C ASP A 13 9.50 1.34 1.64
N ALA A 14 10.62 1.03 2.28
CA ALA A 14 11.96 1.43 1.81
C ALA A 14 12.30 0.86 0.42
N ILE A 15 11.66 -0.23 0.00
CA ILE A 15 11.91 -0.80 -1.35
C ILE A 15 11.51 0.16 -2.46
N TRP A 16 10.62 1.11 -2.16
CA TRP A 16 10.13 2.08 -3.13
C TRP A 16 10.99 3.33 -3.24
N SER A 17 12.02 3.48 -2.39
CA SER A 17 12.77 4.74 -2.25
C SER A 17 13.31 5.28 -3.56
N ASP A 18 13.99 4.44 -4.35
CA ASP A 18 14.57 4.87 -5.62
C ASP A 18 13.50 5.25 -6.63
N LEU A 19 12.45 4.43 -6.74
CA LEU A 19 11.34 4.69 -7.66
C LEU A 19 10.60 5.97 -7.28
N VAL A 20 10.30 6.14 -6.00
CA VAL A 20 9.60 7.33 -5.50
C VAL A 20 10.43 8.58 -5.74
N GLY A 21 11.75 8.52 -5.51
CA GLY A 21 12.65 9.62 -5.81
C GLY A 21 12.61 10.00 -7.28
N GLU A 22 12.66 9.02 -8.17
CA GLU A 22 12.62 9.24 -9.62
C GLU A 22 11.28 9.84 -10.06
N LEU A 23 10.17 9.30 -9.53
CA LEU A 23 8.83 9.81 -9.86
C LEU A 23 8.65 11.24 -9.36
N THR A 24 9.11 11.54 -8.16
CA THR A 24 9.04 12.88 -7.58
C THR A 24 9.86 13.88 -8.42
N ASP A 25 11.04 13.47 -8.85
CA ASP A 25 11.90 14.31 -9.71
C ASP A 25 11.22 14.61 -11.05
N ARG A 26 10.35 13.73 -11.51
CA ARG A 26 9.57 13.91 -12.76
C ARG A 26 8.26 14.65 -12.55
N GLY A 27 8.00 15.15 -11.34
CA GLY A 27 6.81 15.93 -11.04
C GLY A 27 5.58 15.10 -10.71
N VAL A 28 5.73 13.80 -10.45
CA VAL A 28 4.63 12.95 -10.03
C VAL A 28 4.31 13.21 -8.57
N ASP A 29 3.06 13.48 -8.26
CA ASP A 29 2.58 13.70 -6.90
C ASP A 29 1.52 12.67 -6.50
N GLY A 30 0.97 12.80 -5.30
CA GLY A 30 -0.08 11.91 -4.82
C GLY A 30 0.41 10.50 -4.49
N ILE A 31 1.69 10.33 -4.20
CA ILE A 31 2.29 9.04 -3.87
C ILE A 31 1.96 8.67 -2.42
N VAL A 32 1.40 7.48 -2.23
CA VAL A 32 1.05 6.92 -0.92
C VAL A 32 1.71 5.56 -0.78
N LEU A 33 2.46 5.37 0.29
CA LEU A 33 3.13 4.10 0.58
C LEU A 33 2.38 3.41 1.72
N LEU A 34 1.84 2.23 1.44
CA LEU A 34 1.15 1.42 2.45
C LEU A 34 2.05 0.25 2.87
N SER A 35 2.12 0.04 4.18
CA SER A 35 2.87 -1.07 4.76
C SER A 35 1.91 -2.07 5.39
N PRO A 36 1.88 -3.33 4.89
CA PRO A 36 1.02 -4.35 5.50
C PRO A 36 1.37 -4.57 6.97
N PRO A 37 0.36 -4.88 7.82
CA PRO A 37 0.60 -5.13 9.25
C PRO A 37 1.71 -6.17 9.49
N GLY A 38 2.65 -5.85 10.36
CA GLY A 38 3.80 -6.70 10.67
C GLY A 38 5.02 -6.45 9.78
N PHE A 39 4.87 -5.71 8.68
CA PHE A 39 5.94 -5.44 7.71
C PHE A 39 6.03 -3.95 7.44
N GLY A 40 6.61 -3.22 8.37
CA GLY A 40 6.75 -1.77 8.30
C GLY A 40 5.67 -1.00 9.04
N SER A 41 4.65 -1.67 9.54
CA SER A 41 3.63 -1.09 10.41
C SER A 41 3.29 -2.07 11.54
N PRO A 42 2.72 -1.58 12.67
CA PRO A 42 2.33 -2.47 13.76
C PRO A 42 1.21 -3.43 13.35
N SER A 43 1.23 -4.64 13.91
CA SER A 43 0.13 -5.57 13.76
C SER A 43 -0.97 -5.20 14.77
N PRO A 44 -2.25 -5.14 14.33
CA PRO A 44 -3.37 -4.92 15.25
C PRO A 44 -3.50 -6.06 16.26
N ASP A 45 -4.09 -5.78 17.40
CA ASP A 45 -4.40 -6.81 18.39
C ASP A 45 -5.30 -7.89 17.75
N GLY A 46 -4.97 -9.16 18.00
CA GLY A 46 -5.72 -10.26 17.42
C GLY A 46 -5.45 -10.52 15.94
N TRP A 47 -4.42 -9.89 15.37
CA TRP A 47 -4.07 -10.05 13.97
C TRP A 47 -3.60 -11.48 13.67
N GLY A 48 -4.30 -12.15 12.76
CA GLY A 48 -4.00 -13.54 12.38
C GLY A 48 -3.25 -13.69 11.07
N ALA A 49 -3.00 -12.58 10.37
CA ALA A 49 -2.29 -12.56 9.10
C ALA A 49 -2.93 -13.45 8.03
N THR A 50 -4.25 -13.56 8.04
CA THR A 50 -4.98 -14.31 7.01
C THR A 50 -5.16 -13.46 5.76
N ARG A 51 -5.45 -14.13 4.63
CA ARG A 51 -5.75 -13.44 3.38
C ARG A 51 -6.91 -12.45 3.56
N SER A 52 -7.96 -12.86 4.26
CA SER A 52 -9.12 -11.99 4.50
C SER A 52 -8.75 -10.76 5.33
N GLU A 53 -7.90 -10.93 6.32
CA GLU A 53 -7.45 -9.81 7.16
C GLU A 53 -6.63 -8.81 6.36
N TYR A 54 -5.69 -9.27 5.52
CA TYR A 54 -4.93 -8.40 4.64
C TYR A 54 -5.83 -7.68 3.64
N ARG A 55 -6.80 -8.40 3.05
CA ARG A 55 -7.76 -7.79 2.14
C ARG A 55 -8.58 -6.69 2.83
N ASP A 56 -9.12 -6.97 4.00
CA ASP A 56 -9.93 -6.01 4.73
C ASP A 56 -9.10 -4.80 5.17
N TRP A 57 -7.85 -5.04 5.58
CA TRP A 57 -6.90 -3.97 5.87
C TRP A 57 -6.70 -3.06 4.64
N LEU A 58 -6.42 -3.65 3.48
CA LEU A 58 -6.17 -2.88 2.27
C LEU A 58 -7.40 -2.09 1.83
N VAL A 59 -8.58 -2.69 1.93
CA VAL A 59 -9.84 -1.99 1.62
C VAL A 59 -9.99 -0.74 2.49
N ARG A 60 -9.77 -0.86 3.79
CA ARG A 60 -9.87 0.29 4.71
C ARG A 60 -8.85 1.37 4.39
N GLU A 61 -7.62 0.98 4.08
CA GLU A 61 -6.58 1.95 3.72
C GLU A 61 -6.93 2.68 2.42
N LEU A 62 -7.42 1.96 1.42
CA LEU A 62 -7.83 2.56 0.15
C LEU A 62 -9.03 3.48 0.31
N GLU A 63 -10.01 3.12 1.13
CA GLU A 63 -11.13 3.99 1.45
C GLU A 63 -10.66 5.32 2.05
N SER A 64 -9.70 5.24 2.97
CA SER A 64 -9.11 6.43 3.58
C SER A 64 -8.40 7.31 2.56
N VAL A 65 -7.65 6.71 1.64
CA VAL A 65 -6.96 7.46 0.57
C VAL A 65 -7.97 8.15 -0.34
N VAL A 66 -9.03 7.44 -0.75
CA VAL A 66 -10.07 8.00 -1.62
C VAL A 66 -10.80 9.16 -0.93
N GLU A 67 -11.12 9.03 0.36
CA GLU A 67 -11.75 10.11 1.13
C GLU A 67 -10.87 11.36 1.16
N THR A 68 -9.57 11.18 1.33
CA THR A 68 -8.63 12.30 1.42
C THR A 68 -8.38 12.95 0.08
N SER A 69 -8.21 12.17 -0.98
CA SER A 69 -7.86 12.68 -2.32
C SER A 69 -9.07 13.01 -3.18
N GLY A 70 -10.21 12.40 -2.89
CA GLY A 70 -11.47 12.68 -3.59
C GLY A 70 -11.58 12.11 -4.99
N GLY A 71 -10.68 11.22 -5.40
CA GLY A 71 -10.68 10.72 -6.76
C GLY A 71 -10.23 9.27 -6.90
N PRO A 72 -10.15 8.77 -8.12
CA PRO A 72 -9.67 7.41 -8.39
C PRO A 72 -8.20 7.27 -7.99
N VAL A 73 -7.78 6.03 -7.74
CA VAL A 73 -6.41 5.70 -7.34
C VAL A 73 -5.81 4.66 -8.29
N ASP A 74 -4.52 4.78 -8.53
CA ASP A 74 -3.71 3.72 -9.15
C ASP A 74 -3.08 2.92 -8.03
N ILE A 75 -3.13 1.60 -8.14
CA ILE A 75 -2.59 0.71 -7.11
C ILE A 75 -1.45 -0.10 -7.73
N ILE A 76 -0.28 -0.04 -7.11
CA ILE A 76 0.90 -0.76 -7.53
C ILE A 76 1.30 -1.73 -6.42
N GLY A 77 1.24 -3.03 -6.71
CA GLY A 77 1.63 -4.07 -5.77
C GLY A 77 2.92 -4.75 -6.20
N HIS A 78 3.74 -5.16 -5.23
CA HIS A 78 4.97 -5.90 -5.46
C HIS A 78 4.98 -7.12 -4.56
N ASP A 79 5.31 -8.32 -5.10
CA ASP A 79 5.43 -9.57 -4.35
C ASP A 79 4.12 -9.89 -3.62
N TRP A 80 4.11 -10.10 -2.31
CA TRP A 80 2.89 -10.32 -1.54
C TRP A 80 1.93 -9.12 -1.62
N GLY A 81 2.47 -7.91 -1.81
CA GLY A 81 1.63 -6.73 -2.06
C GLY A 81 0.77 -6.88 -3.31
N ALA A 82 1.33 -7.46 -4.38
CA ALA A 82 0.56 -7.77 -5.59
C ALA A 82 -0.56 -8.77 -5.27
N GLY A 83 -0.29 -9.77 -4.43
CA GLY A 83 -1.30 -10.73 -3.99
C GLY A 83 -2.44 -10.05 -3.24
N HIS A 84 -2.13 -9.09 -2.38
CA HIS A 84 -3.14 -8.32 -1.66
C HIS A 84 -4.03 -7.52 -2.62
N VAL A 85 -3.42 -6.89 -3.62
CA VAL A 85 -4.15 -6.11 -4.63
C VAL A 85 -5.08 -7.02 -5.45
N PHE A 86 -4.61 -8.17 -5.89
CA PHE A 86 -5.44 -9.12 -6.62
C PHE A 86 -6.56 -9.72 -5.78
N GLY A 87 -6.45 -9.69 -4.46
CA GLY A 87 -7.47 -10.19 -3.54
C GLY A 87 -8.64 -9.24 -3.30
N LEU A 88 -8.57 -8.04 -3.85
CA LEU A 88 -9.61 -7.02 -3.65
C LEU A 88 -10.95 -7.35 -4.33
#